data_a9cf968e2f59e30adf33741d98c69372
#
_entry.id   a9cf968e2f59e30adf33741d98c69372
#
_cell.length_a   1.000
_cell.length_b   1.000
_cell.length_c   1.000
_cell.angle_alpha   90.00
_cell.angle_beta   90.00
_cell.angle_gamma   90.00
#
_symmetry.space_group_name_H-M   'P 1'
#
loop_
_entity.id
_entity.type
_entity.pdbx_description
1 polymer ?
#
loop_
_entity_poly.entity_id
_entity_poly.type
_entity_poly.pdbx_seq_one_letter_code
_entity_poly.pdbx_strand_id
1 'polypeptide(L)' 'MAAPSPIVEINRAVAVGMAFGPAQGLAIVEALKDEPRLKDSHLLPTVRGDLLEKLGHQGEARAAFRQAEELTGN' A
#
# COMPACT_ATOMS: atom_id res chain seq x y z
N MET A 1 -18.49 16.23 -8.23
CA MET A 1 -17.29 16.10 -7.36
C MET A 1 -16.39 15.04 -7.95
N ALA A 2 -15.10 15.37 -8.07
CA ALA A 2 -14.13 14.41 -8.59
C ALA A 2 -13.84 13.34 -7.54
N ALA A 3 -13.59 12.11 -8.00
CA ALA A 3 -13.15 11.05 -7.10
C ALA A 3 -11.80 11.41 -6.48
N PRO A 4 -11.52 10.95 -5.25
CA PRO A 4 -10.22 11.20 -4.63
C PRO A 4 -9.10 10.61 -5.50
N SER A 5 -7.95 11.27 -5.49
CA SER A 5 -6.75 10.74 -6.15
C SER A 5 -6.34 9.43 -5.46
N PRO A 6 -5.92 8.40 -6.23
CA PRO A 6 -5.40 7.17 -5.60
C PRO A 6 -4.20 7.44 -4.68
N ILE A 7 -3.39 8.44 -5.00
CA ILE A 7 -2.26 8.82 -4.14
C ILE A 7 -2.77 9.35 -2.80
N VAL A 8 -3.84 10.15 -2.80
CA VAL A 8 -4.45 10.64 -1.57
C VAL A 8 -4.96 9.46 -0.73
N GLU A 9 -5.54 8.44 -1.38
CA GLU A 9 -6.01 7.27 -0.67
C GLU A 9 -4.86 6.46 -0.05
N ILE A 10 -3.71 6.37 -0.73
CA ILE A 10 -2.54 5.71 -0.15
C ILE A 10 -2.06 6.48 1.09
N ASN A 11 -2.03 7.81 0.99
CA ASN A 11 -1.64 8.64 2.13
C ASN A 11 -2.62 8.48 3.29
N ARG A 12 -3.90 8.38 3.00
CA ARG A 12 -4.93 8.13 4.01
C ARG A 12 -4.69 6.78 4.69
N ALA A 13 -4.31 5.76 3.92
CA ALA A 13 -4.02 4.44 4.48
C ALA A 13 -2.87 4.50 5.48
N VAL A 14 -1.82 5.26 5.16
CA VAL A 14 -0.69 5.44 6.08
C VAL A 14 -1.15 6.13 7.36
N ALA A 15 -1.91 7.21 7.23
CA ALA A 15 -2.40 7.95 8.39
C ALA A 15 -3.31 7.09 9.27
N VAL A 16 -4.23 6.35 8.65
CA VAL A 16 -5.13 5.44 9.37
C VAL A 16 -4.34 4.33 10.06
N GLY A 17 -3.33 3.80 9.38
CA GLY A 17 -2.46 2.77 9.97
C GLY A 17 -1.74 3.29 11.21
N MET A 18 -1.32 4.54 11.21
CA MET A 18 -0.65 5.14 12.35
C MET A 18 -1.61 5.45 13.50
N ALA A 19 -2.84 5.86 13.16
CA ALA A 19 -3.82 6.28 14.17
C ALA A 19 -4.60 5.11 14.76
N PHE A 20 -4.93 4.11 13.95
CA PHE A 20 -5.85 3.03 14.34
C PHE A 20 -5.23 1.63 14.23
N GLY A 21 -4.00 1.55 13.75
CA GLY A 21 -3.29 0.28 13.63
C GLY A 21 -3.09 -0.15 12.19
N PRO A 22 -2.04 -0.97 11.94
CA PRO A 22 -1.69 -1.35 10.57
C PRO A 22 -2.77 -2.17 9.86
N ALA A 23 -3.58 -2.93 10.57
CA ALA A 23 -4.66 -3.69 9.94
C ALA A 23 -5.69 -2.77 9.28
N GLN A 24 -6.02 -1.65 9.92
CA GLN A 24 -6.96 -0.68 9.36
C GLN A 24 -6.40 -0.02 8.10
N GLY A 25 -5.12 0.35 8.14
CA GLY A 25 -4.46 0.92 6.96
C GLY A 25 -4.38 -0.09 5.83
N LEU A 26 -4.08 -1.34 6.14
CA LEU A 26 -3.99 -2.39 5.15
C LEU A 26 -5.32 -2.62 4.42
N ALA A 27 -6.44 -2.52 5.13
CA ALA A 27 -7.75 -2.67 4.50
C ALA A 27 -7.95 -1.64 3.39
N ILE A 28 -7.49 -0.41 3.59
CA ILE A 28 -7.57 0.64 2.57
C ILE A 28 -6.68 0.30 1.37
N VAL A 29 -5.46 -0.15 1.65
CA VAL A 29 -4.50 -0.51 0.60
C VAL A 29 -5.03 -1.69 -0.23
N GLU A 30 -5.60 -2.69 0.42
CA GLU A 30 -6.15 -3.85 -0.29
C GLU A 30 -7.29 -3.45 -1.23
N ALA A 31 -8.08 -2.45 -0.85
CA ALA A 31 -9.15 -1.94 -1.71
C ALA A 31 -8.59 -1.23 -2.95
N LEU A 32 -7.32 -0.81 -2.92
CA LEU A 32 -6.69 -0.09 -4.03
C LEU A 32 -5.90 -1.00 -4.97
N LYS A 33 -5.77 -2.28 -4.65
CA LYS A 33 -4.86 -3.16 -5.40
C LYS A 33 -5.23 -3.31 -6.88
N ASP A 34 -6.50 -3.16 -7.20
CA ASP A 34 -6.99 -3.28 -8.59
C ASP A 34 -7.20 -1.93 -9.27
N GLU A 35 -6.75 -0.84 -8.64
CA GLU A 35 -6.90 0.49 -9.22
C GLU A 35 -5.98 0.65 -10.44
N PRO A 36 -6.54 0.82 -11.67
CA PRO A 36 -5.69 0.88 -12.88
C PRO A 36 -4.69 2.02 -12.86
N ARG A 37 -5.00 3.13 -12.17
CA ARG A 37 -4.12 4.29 -12.11
C ARG A 37 -2.88 4.04 -11.26
N LEU A 38 -2.87 2.95 -10.48
CA LEU A 38 -1.76 2.61 -9.60
C LEU A 38 -0.95 1.40 -10.07
N LYS A 39 -1.30 0.82 -11.22
CA LYS A 39 -0.66 -0.43 -11.66
C LYS A 39 0.85 -0.32 -11.83
N ASP A 40 1.35 0.87 -12.18
CA ASP A 40 2.77 1.10 -12.39
C ASP A 40 3.41 1.87 -11.22
N SER A 41 2.65 2.15 -10.18
CA SER A 41 3.15 2.88 -9.02
C SER A 41 3.82 1.94 -8.03
N HIS A 42 5.08 2.23 -7.69
CA HIS A 42 5.77 1.46 -6.66
C HIS A 42 5.31 1.85 -5.24
N LEU A 43 4.60 2.95 -5.11
CA LEU A 43 4.17 3.46 -3.81
C LEU A 43 3.18 2.51 -3.13
N LEU A 44 2.23 1.96 -3.89
CA LEU A 44 1.22 1.07 -3.31
C LEU A 44 1.84 -0.18 -2.69
N PRO A 45 2.67 -0.96 -3.41
CA PRO A 45 3.29 -2.12 -2.79
C PRO A 45 4.28 -1.77 -1.68
N THR A 46 4.92 -0.60 -1.73
CA THR A 46 5.80 -0.16 -0.66
C THR A 46 5.02 0.04 0.63
N VAL A 47 3.90 0.76 0.57
CA VAL A 47 3.05 0.99 1.75
C VAL A 47 2.44 -0.32 2.23
N ARG A 48 1.99 -1.16 1.30
CA ARG A 48 1.43 -2.46 1.64
C ARG A 48 2.45 -3.32 2.38
N GLY A 49 3.69 -3.35 1.88
CA GLY A 49 4.77 -4.09 2.52
C GLY A 49 5.05 -3.60 3.93
N ASP A 50 5.08 -2.29 4.13
CA ASP A 50 5.31 -1.70 5.44
C ASP A 50 4.21 -2.10 6.44
N LEU A 51 2.96 -2.05 6.02
CA LEU A 51 1.84 -2.42 6.88
C LEU A 51 1.84 -3.91 7.20
N LEU A 52 2.15 -4.75 6.21
CA LEU A 52 2.26 -6.19 6.42
C LEU A 52 3.39 -6.53 7.39
N GLU A 53 4.52 -5.83 7.29
CA GLU A 53 5.64 -6.03 8.19
C GLU A 53 5.24 -5.70 9.64
N LYS A 54 4.52 -4.60 9.83
CA LYS A 54 4.04 -4.20 11.15
C LYS A 54 3.05 -5.21 11.73
N LEU A 55 2.35 -5.95 10.87
CA LEU A 55 1.44 -7.01 11.31
C LEU A 55 2.16 -8.35 11.54
N GLY A 56 3.46 -8.43 11.26
CA GLY A 56 4.20 -9.66 11.41
C GLY A 56 4.10 -10.61 10.21
N HIS A 57 3.50 -10.17 9.11
CA HIS A 57 3.34 -10.97 7.89
C HIS A 57 4.56 -10.80 7.00
N GLN A 58 5.70 -11.32 7.47
CA GLN A 58 7.00 -11.04 6.83
C GLN A 58 7.12 -11.60 5.41
N GLY A 59 6.58 -12.77 5.15
CA GLY A 59 6.61 -13.35 3.81
C GLY A 59 5.86 -12.51 2.79
N GLU A 60 4.65 -12.06 3.16
CA GLU A 60 3.85 -11.20 2.30
C GLU A 60 4.48 -9.81 2.15
N ALA A 61 5.05 -9.29 3.23
CA ALA A 61 5.74 -8.01 3.19
C ALA A 61 6.91 -8.04 2.23
N ARG A 62 7.69 -9.12 2.27
CA ARG A 62 8.83 -9.29 1.38
C ARG A 62 8.40 -9.34 -0.09
N ALA A 63 7.31 -10.05 -0.36
CA ALA A 63 6.76 -10.11 -1.72
C ALA A 63 6.31 -8.74 -2.21
N ALA A 64 5.69 -7.95 -1.32
CA ALA A 64 5.25 -6.60 -1.65
C ALA A 64 6.44 -5.68 -1.96
N PHE A 65 7.50 -5.74 -1.16
CA PHE A 65 8.70 -4.94 -1.40
C PHE A 65 9.40 -5.35 -2.69
N ARG A 66 9.40 -6.64 -3.01
CA ARG A 66 9.96 -7.12 -4.28
C ARG A 66 9.17 -6.56 -5.46
N GLN A 67 7.86 -6.53 -5.35
CA GLN A 67 7.02 -5.94 -6.39
C GLN A 67 7.34 -4.46 -6.58
N ALA A 68 7.56 -3.74 -5.48
CA ALA A 68 7.93 -2.33 -5.54
C ALA A 68 9.26 -2.14 -6.29
N GLU A 69 10.25 -2.99 -6.01
CA GLU A 69 11.55 -2.94 -6.68
C GLU A 69 11.40 -3.16 -8.18
N GLU A 70 10.58 -4.12 -8.58
CA GLU A 70 10.33 -4.40 -9.99
C GLU A 70 9.73 -3.19 -10.70
N LEU A 71 8.83 -2.49 -10.03
CA LEU A 71 8.18 -1.31 -10.61
C LEU A 71 9.12 -0.11 -10.71
N THR A 72 10.16 -0.05 -9.88
CA THR A 72 11.15 1.02 -9.97
C THR A 72 12.26 0.73 -10.97
N GLY A 73 12.31 -0.48 -11.52
CA GLY A 73 13.33 -0.87 -12.48
C GLY A 73 14.65 -1.28 -11.87
N ASN A 74 14.69 -1.52 -10.59
CA ASN A 74 15.90 -1.96 -9.88
C ASN A 74 15.92 -3.45 -9.65
#